data_a4f5fbd27be9591666c0e0897ae6a2d0
#
_entry.id   a4f5fbd27be9591666c0e0897ae6a2d0
#
_cell.length_a   1.000
_cell.length_b   1.000
_cell.length_c   1.000
_cell.angle_alpha   90.00
_cell.angle_beta   90.00
_cell.angle_gamma   90.00
#
_symmetry.space_group_name_H-M   'P 1'
#
loop_
_entity.id
_entity.type
_entity.pdbx_description
1 polymer ?
#
loop_
_entity_poly.entity_id
_entity_poly.type
_entity_poly.pdbx_seq_one_letter_code
_entity_poly.pdbx_strand_id
1 'polypeptide(L)'
;SYRKAPEADSIHSFDHVIFRRGGEQSAGDYGCITGKVLELTLPEQLEEISSTKIREAVDANRDISHFIDPVAQEFIYRNSLYLREPQDKPLLRTEELEFLPCPGTDERAEGILRAAYPHGGEELVQELRRSGDQVLLVCRSGEDAALGAVSYRCIDSQHLFSRLGSAALAAYVRENAGGRTLLISGLFVPRTAQQSELSQLLLTEVLTMALGQEYTYGLYSPLPGAGEGWTRELLQMQGFAPVPQSCGSAALAVDMRRPIILSNNVGTTIKPP
;
A
#
# COMPACT_ATOMS: atom_id res chain seq x y z
N SER A 1 21.38 22.27 -29.16
CA SER A 1 21.14 22.76 -30.49
C SER A 1 20.47 21.69 -31.35
N TYR A 2 19.15 21.64 -31.29
CA TYR A 2 18.30 20.70 -32.01
C TYR A 2 17.88 21.17 -33.40
N ARG A 3 18.71 21.94 -34.07
CA ARG A 3 18.39 22.57 -35.36
C ARG A 3 18.94 21.86 -36.60
N LYS A 4 19.57 20.68 -36.47
CA LYS A 4 19.97 19.86 -37.62
C LYS A 4 18.88 18.84 -37.91
N ALA A 5 18.63 18.59 -39.21
CA ALA A 5 17.75 17.50 -39.61
C ALA A 5 18.19 16.21 -38.93
N PRO A 6 17.28 15.45 -38.31
CA PRO A 6 17.63 14.26 -37.58
C PRO A 6 18.19 13.21 -38.52
N GLU A 7 19.22 12.47 -38.07
CA GLU A 7 19.69 11.27 -38.74
C GLU A 7 18.60 10.21 -38.71
N ALA A 8 18.59 9.28 -39.68
CA ALA A 8 17.54 8.29 -39.89
C ALA A 8 17.25 7.44 -38.67
N ASP A 9 18.25 7.22 -37.80
CA ASP A 9 18.13 6.43 -36.57
C ASP A 9 18.13 7.29 -35.30
N SER A 10 17.79 8.57 -35.41
CA SER A 10 17.74 9.45 -34.26
C SER A 10 16.46 9.25 -33.44
N ILE A 11 16.47 9.67 -32.20
CA ILE A 11 15.29 9.64 -31.32
C ILE A 11 14.07 10.34 -31.97
N HIS A 12 14.29 11.28 -32.85
CA HIS A 12 13.24 12.04 -33.52
C HIS A 12 12.45 11.24 -34.58
N SER A 13 12.94 10.07 -35.00
CA SER A 13 12.23 9.15 -35.90
C SER A 13 11.19 8.29 -35.24
N PHE A 14 11.20 8.20 -33.92
CA PHE A 14 10.23 7.42 -33.16
C PHE A 14 8.93 8.20 -32.89
N ASP A 15 7.87 7.47 -32.52
CA ASP A 15 6.63 8.06 -32.03
C ASP A 15 6.87 8.61 -30.61
N HIS A 16 6.36 9.82 -30.33
CA HIS A 16 6.57 10.52 -29.07
C HIS A 16 5.26 10.72 -28.34
N VAL A 17 5.29 10.53 -27.04
CA VAL A 17 4.25 11.00 -26.11
C VAL A 17 4.84 12.16 -25.32
N ILE A 18 4.25 13.34 -25.48
CA ILE A 18 4.73 14.58 -24.88
C ILE A 18 3.71 15.03 -23.83
N PHE A 19 4.15 15.17 -22.60
CA PHE A 19 3.34 15.72 -21.53
C PHE A 19 3.55 17.23 -21.43
N ARG A 20 2.47 17.98 -21.61
CA ARG A 20 2.47 19.43 -21.41
C ARG A 20 2.15 19.80 -19.98
N ARG A 21 2.76 20.84 -19.48
CA ARG A 21 2.41 21.52 -18.23
C ARG A 21 1.42 22.65 -18.54
N GLY A 22 0.40 22.83 -17.69
CA GLY A 22 -0.75 23.69 -17.98
C GLY A 22 -0.47 25.21 -18.15
N GLY A 23 0.73 25.67 -17.87
CA GLY A 23 1.12 27.07 -18.06
C GLY A 23 1.66 27.43 -19.46
N GLU A 24 1.93 26.45 -20.31
CA GLU A 24 2.50 26.70 -21.65
C GLU A 24 1.41 26.79 -22.71
N GLN A 25 0.99 28.02 -23.06
CA GLN A 25 -0.02 28.28 -24.07
C GLN A 25 0.48 28.17 -25.52
N SER A 26 1.77 28.01 -25.76
CA SER A 26 2.31 27.89 -27.13
C SER A 26 2.35 26.41 -27.54
N ALA A 27 1.76 26.11 -28.69
CA ALA A 27 1.97 24.83 -29.37
C ALA A 27 3.48 24.63 -29.56
N GLY A 28 4.04 23.56 -29.03
CA GLY A 28 5.44 23.22 -29.20
C GLY A 28 5.74 23.05 -30.70
N ASP A 29 6.82 23.65 -31.18
CA ASP A 29 7.31 23.38 -32.53
C ASP A 29 8.03 22.01 -32.52
N TYR A 30 7.33 20.97 -32.92
CA TYR A 30 7.85 19.62 -33.06
C TYR A 30 8.30 19.28 -34.48
N GLY A 31 8.57 20.31 -35.32
CA GLY A 31 8.95 20.12 -36.70
C GLY A 31 10.21 19.25 -36.93
N CYS A 32 10.99 18.98 -35.89
CA CYS A 32 12.12 18.07 -35.96
C CYS A 32 11.71 16.58 -35.73
N ILE A 33 10.50 16.28 -35.26
CA ILE A 33 10.01 14.92 -35.04
C ILE A 33 9.34 14.43 -36.32
N THR A 34 9.83 13.32 -36.85
CA THR A 34 9.27 12.68 -38.06
C THR A 34 8.30 11.57 -37.71
N GLY A 35 8.32 11.06 -36.49
CA GLY A 35 7.33 10.13 -35.92
C GLY A 35 6.02 10.82 -35.52
N LYS A 36 5.05 10.05 -35.06
CA LYS A 36 3.79 10.61 -34.57
C LYS A 36 4.02 11.28 -33.21
N VAL A 37 3.36 12.42 -33.00
CA VAL A 37 3.39 13.11 -31.70
C VAL A 37 2.00 13.04 -31.07
N LEU A 38 1.91 12.46 -29.86
CA LEU A 38 0.73 12.51 -29.01
C LEU A 38 1.00 13.47 -27.85
N GLU A 39 0.25 14.55 -27.79
CA GLU A 39 0.33 15.49 -26.67
C GLU A 39 -0.70 15.12 -25.59
N LEU A 40 -0.24 15.07 -24.35
CA LEU A 40 -1.07 14.88 -23.18
C LEU A 40 -0.83 16.04 -22.19
N THR A 41 -1.87 16.48 -21.52
CA THR A 41 -1.75 17.47 -20.45
C THR A 41 -1.53 16.77 -19.13
N LEU A 42 -0.54 17.21 -18.35
CA LEU A 42 -0.34 16.72 -16.99
C LEU A 42 -1.49 17.19 -16.10
N PRO A 43 -1.99 16.34 -15.20
CA PRO A 43 -2.86 16.76 -14.11
C PRO A 43 -2.17 17.88 -13.28
N GLU A 44 -2.93 18.87 -12.83
CA GLU A 44 -2.40 20.00 -12.03
C GLU A 44 -1.53 19.56 -10.85
N GLN A 45 -1.91 18.45 -10.19
CA GLN A 45 -1.18 17.88 -9.05
C GLN A 45 0.25 17.43 -9.42
N LEU A 46 0.49 17.12 -10.70
CA LEU A 46 1.80 16.67 -11.20
C LEU A 46 2.61 17.79 -11.86
N GLU A 47 1.99 18.93 -12.11
CA GLU A 47 2.66 20.05 -12.77
C GLU A 47 3.82 20.62 -11.97
N GLU A 48 3.68 20.58 -10.65
CA GLU A 48 4.70 21.08 -9.74
C GLU A 48 5.88 20.12 -9.54
N ILE A 49 5.74 18.85 -9.96
CA ILE A 49 6.79 17.85 -9.79
C ILE A 49 7.85 18.02 -10.88
N SER A 50 9.09 18.21 -10.47
CA SER A 50 10.23 18.26 -11.38
C SER A 50 11.45 17.57 -10.77
N SER A 51 12.31 17.03 -11.62
CA SER A 51 13.57 16.42 -11.18
C SER A 51 14.46 17.41 -10.42
N THR A 52 14.36 18.69 -10.71
CA THR A 52 15.09 19.74 -9.99
C THR A 52 14.54 19.89 -8.58
N LYS A 53 13.22 20.02 -8.41
CA LYS A 53 12.58 20.12 -7.09
C LYS A 53 12.85 18.88 -6.23
N ILE A 54 12.81 17.68 -6.83
CA ILE A 54 13.14 16.44 -6.11
C ILE A 54 14.59 16.49 -5.61
N ARG A 55 15.55 16.83 -6.46
CA ARG A 55 16.97 16.92 -6.08
C ARG A 55 17.21 17.97 -5.01
N GLU A 56 16.58 19.14 -5.12
CA GLU A 56 16.65 20.19 -4.11
C GLU A 56 16.01 19.76 -2.78
N ALA A 57 14.92 18.99 -2.83
CA ALA A 57 14.30 18.46 -1.62
C ALA A 57 15.19 17.42 -0.94
N VAL A 58 15.82 16.51 -1.71
CA VAL A 58 16.81 15.56 -1.19
C VAL A 58 17.98 16.29 -0.56
N ASP A 59 18.54 17.30 -1.26
CA ASP A 59 19.66 18.09 -0.77
C ASP A 59 19.30 18.89 0.51
N ALA A 60 18.06 19.34 0.61
CA ALA A 60 17.53 20.04 1.78
C ALA A 60 17.01 19.10 2.88
N ASN A 61 17.17 17.79 2.75
CA ASN A 61 16.68 16.78 3.67
C ASN A 61 15.15 16.87 3.92
N ARG A 62 14.39 17.13 2.84
CA ARG A 62 12.93 17.18 2.88
C ARG A 62 12.35 15.86 2.40
N ASP A 63 11.16 15.54 2.89
CA ASP A 63 10.41 14.37 2.42
C ASP A 63 10.08 14.47 0.93
N ILE A 64 10.41 13.40 0.18
CA ILE A 64 10.14 13.24 -1.25
C ILE A 64 9.15 12.12 -1.55
N SER A 65 8.58 11.48 -0.54
CA SER A 65 7.66 10.35 -0.69
C SER A 65 6.41 10.69 -1.52
N HIS A 66 6.04 11.96 -1.56
CA HIS A 66 4.91 12.45 -2.35
C HIS A 66 5.21 12.67 -3.83
N PHE A 67 6.48 12.63 -4.22
CA PHE A 67 6.93 13.00 -5.56
C PHE A 67 7.41 11.84 -6.39
N ILE A 68 7.86 10.74 -5.76
CA ILE A 68 8.48 9.61 -6.45
C ILE A 68 8.06 8.27 -5.83
N ASP A 69 8.22 7.24 -6.64
CA ASP A 69 8.01 5.86 -6.20
C ASP A 69 8.95 5.48 -5.05
N PRO A 70 8.48 4.75 -4.03
CA PRO A 70 9.28 4.34 -2.89
C PRO A 70 10.56 3.58 -3.26
N VAL A 71 10.53 2.75 -4.30
CA VAL A 71 11.72 2.04 -4.78
C VAL A 71 12.78 3.02 -5.27
N ALA A 72 12.35 4.05 -6.02
CA ALA A 72 13.25 5.11 -6.47
C ALA A 72 13.77 5.95 -5.30
N GLN A 73 12.92 6.24 -4.32
CA GLN A 73 13.30 6.95 -3.09
C GLN A 73 14.35 6.16 -2.31
N GLU A 74 14.11 4.87 -2.07
CA GLU A 74 15.06 3.99 -1.38
C GLU A 74 16.40 3.95 -2.12
N PHE A 75 16.37 3.82 -3.45
CA PHE A 75 17.59 3.83 -4.26
C PHE A 75 18.39 5.13 -4.11
N ILE A 76 17.71 6.28 -4.12
CA ILE A 76 18.32 7.60 -3.94
C ILE A 76 18.98 7.70 -2.57
N TYR A 77 18.30 7.29 -1.52
CA TYR A 77 18.82 7.39 -0.15
C TYR A 77 19.93 6.38 0.13
N ARG A 78 19.76 5.13 -0.27
CA ARG A 78 20.77 4.08 -0.12
C ARG A 78 22.09 4.43 -0.79
N ASN A 79 22.02 5.10 -1.94
CA ASN A 79 23.21 5.49 -2.71
C ASN A 79 23.64 6.95 -2.45
N SER A 80 23.03 7.65 -1.49
CA SER A 80 23.33 9.04 -1.16
C SER A 80 23.36 9.97 -2.39
N LEU A 81 22.42 9.75 -3.34
CA LEU A 81 22.37 10.51 -4.57
C LEU A 81 21.85 11.93 -4.32
N TYR A 82 22.33 12.88 -5.13
CA TYR A 82 21.89 14.29 -5.15
C TYR A 82 22.22 15.12 -3.92
N LEU A 83 23.04 14.61 -3.00
CA LEU A 83 23.59 15.42 -1.92
C LEU A 83 24.75 16.26 -2.49
N ARG A 84 24.66 17.56 -2.32
CA ARG A 84 25.72 18.52 -2.72
C ARG A 84 26.71 18.65 -1.59
N GLU A 85 27.78 17.96 -1.58
CA GLU A 85 28.86 17.96 -0.59
C GLU A 85 28.52 17.36 0.79
N PRO A 86 29.52 16.81 1.48
CA PRO A 86 29.37 16.33 2.84
C PRO A 86 29.24 17.54 3.78
N GLN A 87 28.05 18.05 3.88
CA GLN A 87 27.69 18.93 4.98
C GLN A 87 27.25 18.04 6.12
N ASP A 88 27.31 18.54 7.35
CA ASP A 88 26.84 17.88 8.56
C ASP A 88 25.29 17.73 8.55
N LYS A 89 24.74 17.33 7.43
CA LYS A 89 23.32 17.01 7.31
C LYS A 89 23.10 15.69 8.01
N PRO A 90 22.14 15.62 8.95
CA PRO A 90 21.75 14.33 9.49
C PRO A 90 21.36 13.45 8.32
N LEU A 91 22.05 12.31 8.18
CA LEU A 91 21.66 11.26 7.22
C LEU A 91 20.19 10.97 7.47
N LEU A 92 19.37 11.03 6.42
CA LEU A 92 18.03 10.46 6.46
C LEU A 92 18.21 8.99 6.84
N ARG A 93 17.86 8.66 8.07
CA ARG A 93 17.79 7.26 8.47
C ARG A 93 16.55 6.69 7.79
N THR A 94 16.75 5.94 6.73
CA THR A 94 15.74 5.01 6.26
C THR A 94 15.58 3.99 7.38
N GLU A 95 14.41 3.97 8.01
CA GLU A 95 14.09 2.89 8.92
C GLU A 95 13.86 1.64 8.06
N GLU A 96 14.72 0.64 8.22
CA GLU A 96 14.49 -0.66 7.62
C GLU A 96 13.41 -1.36 8.46
N LEU A 97 12.31 -1.70 7.80
CA LEU A 97 11.22 -2.43 8.41
C LEU A 97 11.26 -3.89 7.98
N GLU A 98 11.02 -4.77 8.93
CA GLU A 98 10.88 -6.20 8.71
C GLU A 98 9.46 -6.64 8.98
N PHE A 99 8.94 -7.50 8.11
CA PHE A 99 7.63 -8.10 8.25
C PHE A 99 7.78 -9.56 8.70
N LEU A 100 7.28 -9.88 9.88
CA LEU A 100 7.47 -11.16 10.53
C LEU A 100 6.13 -11.87 10.73
N PRO A 101 5.85 -12.95 9.97
CA PRO A 101 4.68 -13.78 10.23
C PRO A 101 4.89 -14.59 11.51
N CYS A 102 3.88 -14.59 12.39
CA CYS A 102 3.91 -15.32 13.64
C CYS A 102 2.51 -15.83 14.00
N PRO A 103 2.37 -16.79 14.93
CA PRO A 103 1.07 -17.19 15.44
C PRO A 103 0.45 -16.06 16.29
N GLY A 104 -0.88 -16.01 16.36
CA GLY A 104 -1.60 -15.04 17.19
C GLY A 104 -1.36 -15.15 18.70
N THR A 105 -0.60 -16.17 19.13
CA THR A 105 -0.15 -16.37 20.51
C THR A 105 1.26 -15.84 20.79
N ASP A 106 1.89 -15.17 19.81
CA ASP A 106 3.19 -14.54 19.98
C ASP A 106 3.08 -13.35 20.95
N GLU A 107 3.99 -13.26 21.91
CA GLU A 107 3.97 -12.21 22.95
C GLU A 107 4.07 -10.79 22.36
N ARG A 108 4.77 -10.62 21.24
CA ARG A 108 4.88 -9.33 20.53
C ARG A 108 3.55 -8.94 19.91
N ALA A 109 2.83 -9.90 19.32
CA ALA A 109 1.48 -9.68 18.79
C ALA A 109 0.52 -9.25 19.91
N GLU A 110 0.55 -9.93 21.03
CA GLU A 110 -0.27 -9.58 22.20
C GLU A 110 0.10 -8.19 22.75
N GLY A 111 1.40 -7.88 22.83
CA GLY A 111 1.89 -6.58 23.27
C GLY A 111 1.36 -5.44 22.42
N ILE A 112 1.38 -5.61 21.10
CA ILE A 112 0.87 -4.61 20.16
C ILE A 112 -0.66 -4.43 20.26
N LEU A 113 -1.42 -5.51 20.48
CA LEU A 113 -2.87 -5.41 20.69
C LEU A 113 -3.18 -4.58 21.94
N ARG A 114 -2.49 -4.84 23.04
CA ARG A 114 -2.65 -4.06 24.28
C ARG A 114 -2.27 -2.59 24.09
N ALA A 115 -1.22 -2.31 23.32
CA ALA A 115 -0.78 -0.94 23.03
C ALA A 115 -1.76 -0.20 22.10
N ALA A 116 -2.30 -0.86 21.09
CA ALA A 116 -3.27 -0.27 20.16
C ALA A 116 -4.65 -0.04 20.81
N TYR A 117 -5.02 -0.91 21.75
CA TYR A 117 -6.32 -0.87 22.45
C TYR A 117 -6.13 -0.83 23.97
N PRO A 118 -5.81 0.33 24.56
CA PRO A 118 -5.60 0.47 26.01
C PRO A 118 -6.83 0.04 26.83
N HIS A 119 -8.03 0.15 26.25
CA HIS A 119 -9.28 -0.33 26.81
C HIS A 119 -9.80 -1.48 25.95
N GLY A 120 -9.77 -2.71 26.48
CA GLY A 120 -10.25 -3.91 25.77
C GLY A 120 -9.17 -4.73 25.05
N GLY A 121 -7.89 -4.36 25.16
CA GLY A 121 -6.79 -5.09 24.53
C GLY A 121 -6.65 -6.53 25.03
N GLU A 122 -6.97 -6.80 26.32
CA GLU A 122 -6.90 -8.15 26.86
C GLU A 122 -8.00 -9.05 26.29
N GLU A 123 -9.21 -8.52 26.12
CA GLU A 123 -10.31 -9.22 25.45
C GLU A 123 -9.95 -9.54 24.00
N LEU A 124 -9.34 -8.60 23.30
CA LEU A 124 -8.86 -8.81 21.93
C LEU A 124 -7.76 -9.88 21.85
N VAL A 125 -6.84 -9.91 22.80
CA VAL A 125 -5.84 -10.98 22.90
C VAL A 125 -6.51 -12.34 23.05
N GLN A 126 -7.53 -12.44 23.92
CA GLN A 126 -8.27 -13.71 24.09
C GLN A 126 -9.03 -14.09 22.82
N GLU A 127 -9.64 -13.13 22.12
CA GLU A 127 -10.31 -13.40 20.85
C GLU A 127 -9.32 -13.82 19.76
N LEU A 128 -8.15 -13.19 19.67
CA LEU A 128 -7.10 -13.58 18.74
C LEU A 128 -6.61 -15.01 19.00
N ARG A 129 -6.38 -15.36 20.27
CA ARG A 129 -5.99 -16.72 20.65
C ARG A 129 -7.07 -17.75 20.27
N ARG A 130 -8.35 -17.45 20.52
CA ARG A 130 -9.48 -18.32 20.14
C ARG A 130 -9.63 -18.42 18.63
N SER A 131 -9.41 -17.34 17.93
CA SER A 131 -9.51 -17.33 16.48
C SER A 131 -8.48 -18.28 15.85
N GLY A 132 -7.30 -18.41 16.43
CA GLY A 132 -6.16 -19.14 15.88
C GLY A 132 -5.69 -18.52 14.54
N ASP A 133 -5.88 -17.23 14.35
CA ASP A 133 -5.40 -16.50 13.20
C ASP A 133 -3.88 -16.30 13.28
N GLN A 134 -3.25 -16.14 12.13
CA GLN A 134 -1.87 -15.72 12.04
C GLN A 134 -1.79 -14.19 12.17
N VAL A 135 -0.61 -13.72 12.52
CA VAL A 135 -0.33 -12.29 12.64
C VAL A 135 0.91 -11.98 11.81
N LEU A 136 0.84 -10.90 11.04
CA LEU A 136 1.99 -10.30 10.43
C LEU A 136 2.37 -9.08 11.26
N LEU A 137 3.56 -9.11 11.85
CA LEU A 137 4.14 -8.00 12.60
C LEU A 137 4.96 -7.11 11.66
N VAL A 138 5.00 -5.82 11.94
CA VAL A 138 6.01 -4.92 11.41
C VAL A 138 6.92 -4.48 12.56
N CYS A 139 8.23 -4.67 12.39
CA CYS A 139 9.27 -4.30 13.35
C CYS A 139 10.33 -3.44 12.65
N ARG A 140 11.11 -2.67 13.42
CA ARG A 140 12.36 -2.13 12.88
C ARG A 140 13.39 -3.24 12.78
N SER A 141 14.18 -3.22 11.70
CA SER A 141 15.23 -4.20 11.51
C SER A 141 16.19 -4.21 12.70
N GLY A 142 16.39 -5.40 13.26
CA GLY A 142 17.23 -5.58 14.44
C GLY A 142 16.58 -5.21 15.78
N GLU A 143 15.31 -4.83 15.82
CA GLU A 143 14.54 -4.60 17.04
C GLU A 143 13.47 -5.67 17.23
N ASP A 144 13.32 -6.19 18.45
CA ASP A 144 12.26 -7.15 18.77
C ASP A 144 10.88 -6.51 18.97
N ALA A 145 10.85 -5.19 19.17
CA ALA A 145 9.62 -4.47 19.44
C ALA A 145 8.78 -4.30 18.17
N ALA A 146 7.54 -4.80 18.18
CA ALA A 146 6.61 -4.59 17.09
C ALA A 146 6.08 -3.15 17.08
N LEU A 147 5.95 -2.56 15.89
CA LEU A 147 5.37 -1.25 15.65
C LEU A 147 3.87 -1.34 15.31
N GLY A 148 3.44 -2.48 14.78
CA GLY A 148 2.08 -2.76 14.40
C GLY A 148 1.89 -4.21 13.99
N ALA A 149 0.64 -4.60 13.80
CA ALA A 149 0.26 -5.95 13.44
C ALA A 149 -1.01 -5.99 12.60
N VAL A 150 -1.12 -6.99 11.73
CA VAL A 150 -2.38 -7.35 11.08
C VAL A 150 -2.67 -8.83 11.36
N SER A 151 -3.86 -9.13 11.86
CA SER A 151 -4.31 -10.52 12.03
C SER A 151 -5.03 -10.98 10.78
N TYR A 152 -4.67 -12.16 10.30
CA TYR A 152 -5.18 -12.69 9.05
C TYR A 152 -5.25 -14.22 9.06
N ARG A 153 -6.01 -14.73 8.11
CA ARG A 153 -6.05 -16.14 7.78
C ARG A 153 -6.27 -16.33 6.28
N CYS A 154 -5.50 -17.18 5.70
CA CYS A 154 -5.68 -17.66 4.34
C CYS A 154 -6.54 -18.94 4.37
N ILE A 155 -7.73 -18.92 3.79
CA ILE A 155 -8.74 -20.00 3.90
C ILE A 155 -9.31 -20.32 2.53
N ASP A 156 -9.59 -21.58 2.27
CA ASP A 156 -10.48 -21.98 1.20
C ASP A 156 -11.89 -21.43 1.48
N SER A 157 -12.51 -20.79 0.51
CA SER A 157 -13.82 -20.15 0.65
C SER A 157 -14.93 -21.11 1.05
N GLN A 158 -14.76 -22.42 0.83
CA GLN A 158 -15.70 -23.46 1.30
C GLN A 158 -15.72 -23.62 2.82
N HIS A 159 -14.63 -23.29 3.49
CA HIS A 159 -14.47 -23.47 4.95
C HIS A 159 -14.73 -22.21 5.77
N LEU A 160 -15.17 -21.12 5.13
CA LEU A 160 -15.38 -19.83 5.82
C LEU A 160 -16.49 -19.82 6.86
N PHE A 161 -17.51 -20.68 6.70
CA PHE A 161 -18.70 -20.63 7.56
C PHE A 161 -18.36 -20.75 9.05
N SER A 162 -17.50 -21.69 9.41
CA SER A 162 -17.10 -21.91 10.80
C SER A 162 -16.35 -20.73 11.42
N ARG A 163 -15.84 -19.82 10.57
CA ARG A 163 -15.05 -18.66 11.01
C ARG A 163 -15.87 -17.38 11.10
N LEU A 164 -16.86 -17.23 10.23
CA LEU A 164 -17.63 -15.99 10.13
C LEU A 164 -18.86 -15.96 11.03
N GLY A 165 -19.32 -17.11 11.49
CA GLY A 165 -20.54 -17.22 12.28
C GLY A 165 -21.83 -16.80 11.56
N SER A 166 -21.74 -16.35 10.30
CA SER A 166 -22.84 -15.91 9.46
C SER A 166 -22.92 -16.75 8.19
N ALA A 167 -23.99 -17.54 8.06
CA ALA A 167 -24.25 -18.36 6.89
C ALA A 167 -24.43 -17.49 5.63
N ALA A 168 -25.10 -16.34 5.74
CA ALA A 168 -25.34 -15.44 4.64
C ALA A 168 -24.05 -14.81 4.12
N LEU A 169 -23.15 -14.38 5.02
CA LEU A 169 -21.84 -13.85 4.63
C LEU A 169 -20.97 -14.92 3.99
N ALA A 170 -20.96 -16.13 4.54
CA ALA A 170 -20.19 -17.24 3.97
C ALA A 170 -20.71 -17.66 2.59
N ALA A 171 -22.03 -17.64 2.36
CA ALA A 171 -22.61 -17.89 1.05
C ALA A 171 -22.20 -16.80 0.05
N TYR A 172 -22.34 -15.54 0.42
CA TYR A 172 -21.93 -14.41 -0.41
C TYR A 172 -20.45 -14.50 -0.83
N VAL A 173 -19.55 -14.81 0.12
CA VAL A 173 -18.12 -14.94 -0.19
C VAL A 173 -17.87 -16.12 -1.14
N ARG A 174 -18.50 -17.27 -0.91
CA ARG A 174 -18.35 -18.44 -1.81
C ARG A 174 -18.77 -18.16 -3.23
N GLU A 175 -19.84 -17.38 -3.42
CA GLU A 175 -20.35 -17.01 -4.75
C GLU A 175 -19.40 -16.04 -5.47
N ASN A 176 -18.71 -15.16 -4.73
CA ASN A 176 -17.91 -14.08 -5.31
C ASN A 176 -16.41 -14.38 -5.34
N ALA A 177 -15.87 -15.14 -4.39
CA ALA A 177 -14.44 -15.35 -4.26
C ALA A 177 -13.82 -16.24 -5.34
N GLY A 178 -14.57 -17.21 -5.86
CA GLY A 178 -14.08 -18.14 -6.89
C GLY A 178 -12.96 -19.07 -6.44
N GLY A 179 -12.70 -19.22 -5.13
CA GLY A 179 -11.64 -20.08 -4.63
C GLY A 179 -11.16 -19.73 -3.23
N ARG A 180 -9.94 -19.18 -3.12
CA ARG A 180 -9.28 -18.88 -1.84
C ARG A 180 -9.56 -17.46 -1.37
N THR A 181 -9.75 -17.30 -0.07
CA THR A 181 -10.04 -16.01 0.56
C THR A 181 -9.00 -15.69 1.63
N LEU A 182 -8.43 -14.49 1.55
CA LEU A 182 -7.72 -13.86 2.65
C LEU A 182 -8.76 -13.25 3.60
N LEU A 183 -8.85 -13.75 4.81
CA LEU A 183 -9.63 -13.14 5.89
C LEU A 183 -8.71 -12.24 6.72
N ILE A 184 -9.02 -10.97 6.80
CA ILE A 184 -8.36 -10.00 7.69
C ILE A 184 -9.29 -9.79 8.88
N SER A 185 -8.80 -10.06 10.09
CA SER A 185 -9.59 -10.01 11.32
C SER A 185 -9.26 -8.80 12.21
N GLY A 186 -8.19 -8.09 11.92
CA GLY A 186 -7.86 -6.87 12.65
C GLY A 186 -6.58 -6.22 12.14
N LEU A 187 -6.49 -4.91 12.33
CA LEU A 187 -5.33 -4.10 12.05
C LEU A 187 -5.00 -3.32 13.32
N PHE A 188 -3.87 -3.61 13.92
CA PHE A 188 -3.48 -3.15 15.25
C PHE A 188 -2.24 -2.29 15.15
N VAL A 189 -2.44 -1.00 15.11
CA VAL A 189 -1.34 -0.02 15.10
C VAL A 189 -1.61 1.03 16.16
N PRO A 190 -0.70 1.23 17.11
CA PRO A 190 -0.86 2.26 18.14
C PRO A 190 -1.07 3.65 17.52
N ARG A 191 -1.78 4.52 18.24
CA ARG A 191 -2.04 5.89 17.80
C ARG A 191 -0.78 6.73 17.88
N THR A 192 0.01 6.70 16.84
CA THR A 192 1.23 7.49 16.64
C THR A 192 1.12 8.33 15.38
N ALA A 193 2.08 9.23 15.16
CA ALA A 193 2.16 9.99 13.92
C ALA A 193 2.32 9.10 12.66
N GLN A 194 2.87 7.89 12.82
CA GLN A 194 3.10 6.93 11.74
C GLN A 194 1.96 5.89 11.58
N GLN A 195 0.86 6.01 12.33
CA GLN A 195 -0.21 5.01 12.33
C GLN A 195 -0.75 4.72 10.91
N SER A 196 -1.00 5.75 10.12
CA SER A 196 -1.54 5.61 8.76
C SER A 196 -0.57 4.87 7.84
N GLU A 197 0.71 5.24 7.87
CA GLU A 197 1.76 4.67 7.03
C GLU A 197 2.01 3.20 7.37
N LEU A 198 2.18 2.88 8.65
CA LEU A 198 2.37 1.51 9.12
C LEU A 198 1.17 0.61 8.78
N SER A 199 -0.03 1.17 8.88
CA SER A 199 -1.26 0.45 8.54
C SER A 199 -1.35 0.13 7.06
N GLN A 200 -0.97 1.08 6.20
CA GLN A 200 -0.92 0.88 4.75
C GLN A 200 0.14 -0.16 4.37
N LEU A 201 1.33 -0.08 4.98
CA LEU A 201 2.40 -1.04 4.75
C LEU A 201 1.99 -2.47 5.14
N LEU A 202 1.42 -2.66 6.33
CA LEU A 202 0.91 -3.95 6.79
C LEU A 202 -0.16 -4.52 5.86
N LEU A 203 -1.10 -3.68 5.44
CA LEU A 203 -2.15 -4.10 4.53
C LEU A 203 -1.59 -4.47 3.15
N THR A 204 -0.66 -3.67 2.63
CA THR A 204 0.03 -3.96 1.37
C THR A 204 0.74 -5.29 1.43
N GLU A 205 1.50 -5.53 2.49
CA GLU A 205 2.31 -6.75 2.63
C GLU A 205 1.42 -8.00 2.73
N VAL A 206 0.36 -7.96 3.55
CA VAL A 206 -0.54 -9.12 3.67
C VAL A 206 -1.31 -9.40 2.38
N LEU A 207 -1.69 -8.37 1.63
CA LEU A 207 -2.33 -8.54 0.32
C LEU A 207 -1.35 -9.09 -0.71
N THR A 208 -0.12 -8.59 -0.74
CA THR A 208 0.94 -9.07 -1.65
C THR A 208 1.28 -10.54 -1.37
N MET A 209 1.42 -10.88 -0.10
CA MET A 209 1.66 -12.27 0.32
C MET A 209 0.51 -13.20 -0.11
N ALA A 210 -0.72 -12.77 0.08
CA ALA A 210 -1.90 -13.55 -0.31
C ALA A 210 -1.98 -13.73 -1.83
N LEU A 211 -1.71 -12.67 -2.61
CA LEU A 211 -1.66 -12.75 -4.07
C LEU A 211 -0.56 -13.69 -4.56
N GLY A 212 0.61 -13.66 -3.94
CA GLY A 212 1.70 -14.59 -4.24
C GLY A 212 1.36 -16.06 -3.96
N GLN A 213 0.34 -16.31 -3.14
CA GLN A 213 -0.21 -17.64 -2.83
C GLN A 213 -1.52 -17.94 -3.60
N GLU A 214 -1.83 -17.16 -4.63
CA GLU A 214 -3.04 -17.31 -5.47
C GLU A 214 -4.37 -17.09 -4.74
N TYR A 215 -4.39 -16.30 -3.65
CA TYR A 215 -5.64 -15.86 -3.05
C TYR A 215 -6.23 -14.74 -3.88
N THR A 216 -7.49 -14.89 -4.25
CA THR A 216 -8.17 -14.04 -5.24
C THR A 216 -9.21 -13.11 -4.64
N TYR A 217 -9.47 -13.25 -3.36
CA TYR A 217 -10.52 -12.49 -2.66
C TYR A 217 -10.07 -12.09 -1.26
N GLY A 218 -10.25 -10.82 -0.91
CA GLY A 218 -9.99 -10.29 0.43
C GLY A 218 -11.31 -10.00 1.15
N LEU A 219 -11.42 -10.46 2.39
CA LEU A 219 -12.55 -10.20 3.29
C LEU A 219 -12.03 -9.61 4.59
N TYR A 220 -12.54 -8.46 4.98
CA TYR A 220 -12.36 -7.89 6.31
C TYR A 220 -13.58 -8.19 7.16
N SER A 221 -13.38 -8.95 8.22
CA SER A 221 -14.40 -9.25 9.24
C SER A 221 -13.72 -9.16 10.60
N PRO A 222 -13.83 -8.01 11.30
CA PRO A 222 -13.05 -7.76 12.50
C PRO A 222 -13.42 -8.71 13.64
N LEU A 223 -12.42 -9.03 14.46
CA LEU A 223 -12.64 -9.66 15.76
C LEU A 223 -13.58 -8.79 16.62
N PRO A 224 -14.38 -9.38 17.49
CA PRO A 224 -15.19 -8.62 18.44
C PRO A 224 -14.32 -7.61 19.20
N GLY A 225 -14.68 -6.34 19.15
CA GLY A 225 -13.91 -5.25 19.78
C GLY A 225 -12.81 -4.63 18.89
N ALA A 226 -12.45 -5.21 17.75
CA ALA A 226 -11.40 -4.70 16.86
C ALA A 226 -11.90 -3.76 15.73
N GLY A 227 -13.20 -3.50 15.66
CA GLY A 227 -13.81 -2.72 14.58
C GLY A 227 -13.72 -1.21 14.81
N GLU A 228 -12.59 -0.57 14.57
CA GLU A 228 -12.48 0.88 14.59
C GLU A 228 -12.89 1.53 13.26
N GLY A 229 -13.49 2.71 13.32
CA GLY A 229 -13.94 3.45 12.14
C GLY A 229 -12.81 3.76 11.17
N TRP A 230 -11.64 4.16 11.68
CA TRP A 230 -10.49 4.49 10.85
C TRP A 230 -9.95 3.30 10.03
N THR A 231 -9.95 2.08 10.61
CA THR A 231 -9.57 0.86 9.88
C THR A 231 -10.50 0.63 8.71
N ARG A 232 -11.79 0.86 8.91
CA ARG A 232 -12.79 0.72 7.87
C ARG A 232 -12.59 1.74 6.75
N GLU A 233 -12.34 3.00 7.09
CA GLU A 233 -12.06 4.07 6.13
C GLU A 233 -10.78 3.75 5.32
N LEU A 234 -9.71 3.31 5.98
CA LEU A 234 -8.47 2.91 5.33
C LEU A 234 -8.72 1.78 4.31
N LEU A 235 -9.43 0.72 4.72
CA LEU A 235 -9.74 -0.40 3.83
C LEU A 235 -10.58 0.02 2.63
N GLN A 236 -11.54 0.93 2.83
CA GLN A 236 -12.36 1.46 1.74
C GLN A 236 -11.53 2.28 0.76
N MET A 237 -10.59 3.09 1.23
CA MET A 237 -9.63 3.80 0.36
C MET A 237 -8.76 2.83 -0.44
N GLN A 238 -8.52 1.62 0.08
CA GLN A 238 -7.77 0.55 -0.60
C GLN A 238 -8.65 -0.33 -1.51
N GLY A 239 -9.89 0.07 -1.76
CA GLY A 239 -10.79 -0.61 -2.70
C GLY A 239 -11.67 -1.69 -2.07
N PHE A 240 -11.65 -1.87 -0.75
CA PHE A 240 -12.61 -2.74 -0.09
C PHE A 240 -14.00 -2.10 -0.12
N ALA A 241 -14.99 -2.84 -0.57
CA ALA A 241 -16.39 -2.39 -0.61
C ALA A 241 -17.22 -3.07 0.50
N PRO A 242 -18.24 -2.39 1.04
CA PRO A 242 -19.16 -3.02 1.97
C PRO A 242 -19.86 -4.22 1.33
N VAL A 243 -19.94 -5.33 2.06
CA VAL A 243 -20.79 -6.45 1.63
C VAL A 243 -22.27 -6.07 1.74
N PRO A 244 -23.17 -6.71 0.97
CA PRO A 244 -24.58 -6.42 1.02
C PRO A 244 -25.16 -6.51 2.44
N GLN A 245 -26.07 -5.61 2.79
CA GLN A 245 -26.73 -5.59 4.11
C GLN A 245 -27.46 -6.90 4.43
N SER A 246 -27.95 -7.60 3.39
CA SER A 246 -28.56 -8.91 3.52
C SER A 246 -27.68 -9.97 4.19
N CYS A 247 -26.35 -9.75 4.20
CA CYS A 247 -25.40 -10.63 4.90
C CYS A 247 -25.40 -10.43 6.41
N GLY A 248 -26.09 -9.41 6.96
CA GLY A 248 -26.15 -9.11 8.39
C GLY A 248 -24.80 -8.83 9.03
N SER A 249 -23.85 -8.32 8.26
CA SER A 249 -22.47 -8.11 8.69
C SER A 249 -21.95 -6.75 8.23
N ALA A 250 -21.08 -6.14 9.08
CA ALA A 250 -20.34 -4.94 8.75
C ALA A 250 -19.05 -5.23 7.98
N ALA A 251 -18.90 -6.42 7.41
CA ALA A 251 -17.71 -6.82 6.67
C ALA A 251 -17.49 -5.98 5.41
N LEU A 252 -16.22 -5.92 4.98
CA LEU A 252 -15.80 -5.33 3.72
C LEU A 252 -15.12 -6.41 2.88
N ALA A 253 -15.24 -6.32 1.55
CA ALA A 253 -14.64 -7.29 0.65
C ALA A 253 -13.98 -6.61 -0.55
N VAL A 254 -12.95 -7.26 -1.10
CA VAL A 254 -12.26 -6.83 -2.31
C VAL A 254 -12.00 -8.01 -3.23
N ASP A 255 -12.26 -7.84 -4.51
CA ASP A 255 -11.91 -8.81 -5.54
C ASP A 255 -10.48 -8.54 -6.01
N MET A 256 -9.54 -9.34 -5.53
CA MET A 256 -8.10 -9.20 -5.80
C MET A 256 -7.71 -9.63 -7.24
N ARG A 257 -8.62 -10.21 -8.00
CA ARG A 257 -8.41 -10.50 -9.45
C ARG A 257 -8.44 -9.22 -10.29
N ARG A 258 -8.97 -8.14 -9.74
CA ARG A 258 -8.93 -6.81 -10.35
C ARG A 258 -7.72 -6.05 -9.84
N PRO A 259 -7.15 -5.13 -10.63
CA PRO A 259 -6.05 -4.29 -10.16
C PRO A 259 -6.47 -3.56 -8.87
N ILE A 260 -5.79 -3.83 -7.79
CA ILE A 260 -5.95 -3.09 -6.55
C ILE A 260 -4.94 -1.94 -6.61
N ILE A 261 -5.45 -0.72 -6.65
CA ILE A 261 -4.61 0.46 -6.51
C ILE A 261 -4.49 0.68 -5.01
N LEU A 262 -3.36 0.29 -4.44
CA LEU A 262 -2.99 0.72 -3.10
C LEU A 262 -2.65 2.20 -3.20
N SER A 263 -3.70 3.01 -3.25
CA SER A 263 -3.56 4.43 -3.38
C SER A 263 -3.14 5.01 -2.04
N ASN A 264 -2.28 5.90 -2.17
CA ASN A 264 -1.98 7.11 -1.44
C ASN A 264 -0.61 7.07 -0.80
N ASN A 265 0.24 7.80 -1.39
CA ASN A 265 1.63 8.12 -1.09
C ASN A 265 2.66 7.04 -1.45
N VAL A 266 2.27 5.81 -1.69
CA VAL A 266 3.18 4.75 -2.11
C VAL A 266 2.84 4.17 -3.48
N GLY A 267 2.10 4.82 -4.33
CA GLY A 267 1.87 4.52 -5.76
C GLY A 267 1.96 3.05 -6.23
N THR A 268 1.77 2.10 -5.34
CA THR A 268 1.98 0.69 -5.62
C THR A 268 0.71 0.08 -6.17
N THR A 269 0.74 -0.32 -7.43
CA THR A 269 -0.33 -1.12 -8.03
C THR A 269 0.04 -2.60 -7.90
N ILE A 270 -0.70 -3.33 -7.09
CA ILE A 270 -0.59 -4.79 -7.06
C ILE A 270 -1.38 -5.32 -8.25
N LYS A 271 -0.68 -5.94 -9.20
CA LYS A 271 -1.32 -6.68 -10.28
C LYS A 271 -1.43 -8.14 -9.86
N PRO A 272 -2.58 -8.78 -10.07
CA PRO A 272 -2.66 -10.23 -9.90
C PRO A 272 -1.67 -10.92 -10.85
N PRO A 273 -1.16 -12.08 -10.46
CA PRO A 273 -0.23 -12.85 -11.27
C PRO A 273 -0.80 -13.26 -12.63
#